data_3dc1a1a3505554c14ec408d7be13e46d
#
_entry.id   3dc1a1a3505554c14ec408d7be13e46d
#
_cell.length_a   1.000
_cell.length_b   1.000
_cell.length_c   1.000
_cell.angle_alpha   90.00
_cell.angle_beta   90.00
_cell.angle_gamma   90.00
#
_symmetry.space_group_name_H-M   'P 1'
#
loop_
_entity.id
_entity.type
_entity.pdbx_description
1 polymer ?
#
loop_
_entity_poly.entity_id
_entity_poly.type
_entity_poly.pdbx_seq_one_letter_code
_entity_poly.pdbx_strand_id
1 'polypeptide(L)'
;MKTRGTFGEVQLGALLDQMLSPEQYEANVKTKKNATEFVEFAIKLPGKENNNDTVYLPVDAKFPKDVYEQYQDAYEAGDAALIETSSRQLEITIKKMAKDIHDKYVDPPFTTDFAIMFLPFENIYAEVIRRTALVEMLQKDWKIVVTGPTT
;
A
#
# COMPACT_ATOMS: atom_id res chain seq x y z
N MET A 1 14.25 7.80 11.30
CA MET A 1 13.73 6.62 11.99
C MET A 1 12.24 6.47 11.69
N LYS A 2 11.84 5.27 11.34
CA LYS A 2 10.42 5.04 11.04
C LYS A 2 9.62 5.07 12.33
N THR A 3 8.57 5.87 12.36
CA THR A 3 7.66 5.93 13.50
C THR A 3 6.75 4.71 13.47
N ARG A 4 6.75 3.94 14.54
CA ARG A 4 5.88 2.79 14.66
C ARG A 4 4.55 3.21 15.24
N GLY A 5 3.51 2.43 14.97
CA GLY A 5 2.19 2.68 15.52
C GLY A 5 1.52 3.89 14.92
N THR A 6 1.83 4.22 13.68
CA THR A 6 1.11 5.28 12.97
C THR A 6 -0.37 4.90 12.88
N PHE A 7 -1.22 5.90 12.65
CA PHE A 7 -2.65 5.66 12.52
C PHE A 7 -2.93 4.58 11.46
N GLY A 8 -2.26 4.66 10.31
CA GLY A 8 -2.45 3.69 9.24
C GLY A 8 -2.07 2.27 9.64
N GLU A 9 -0.95 2.13 10.34
CA GLU A 9 -0.50 0.82 10.82
C GLU A 9 -1.47 0.23 11.85
N VAL A 10 -1.94 1.06 12.78
CA VAL A 10 -2.88 0.63 13.81
C VAL A 10 -4.21 0.20 13.18
N GLN A 11 -4.71 0.99 12.25
CA GLN A 11 -5.96 0.70 11.56
C GLN A 11 -5.85 -0.58 10.73
N LEU A 12 -4.75 -0.75 10.00
CA LEU A 12 -4.52 -1.95 9.19
C LEU A 12 -4.46 -3.19 10.08
N GLY A 13 -3.73 -3.11 11.20
CA GLY A 13 -3.65 -4.20 12.14
C GLY A 13 -5.01 -4.60 12.68
N ALA A 14 -5.83 -3.62 13.03
CA ALA A 14 -7.18 -3.87 13.53
C ALA A 14 -8.07 -4.54 12.47
N LEU A 15 -7.96 -4.11 11.21
CA LEU A 15 -8.72 -4.71 10.12
C LEU A 15 -8.30 -6.17 9.90
N LEU A 16 -7.02 -6.44 9.88
CA LEU A 16 -6.53 -7.81 9.68
C LEU A 16 -6.96 -8.71 10.84
N ASP A 17 -6.93 -8.18 12.05
CA ASP A 17 -7.36 -8.92 13.23
C ASP A 17 -8.87 -9.28 13.18
N GLN A 18 -9.68 -8.40 12.59
CA GLN A 18 -11.10 -8.65 12.41
C GLN A 18 -11.40 -9.65 11.29
N MET A 19 -10.59 -9.64 10.24
CA MET A 19 -10.88 -10.41 9.04
C MET A 19 -10.17 -11.76 8.99
N LEU A 20 -9.04 -11.89 9.67
CA LEU A 20 -8.19 -13.08 9.57
C LEU A 20 -7.90 -13.63 10.97
N SER A 21 -7.62 -14.93 11.03
CA SER A 21 -7.16 -15.53 12.29
C SER A 21 -5.67 -15.19 12.49
N PRO A 22 -5.16 -15.30 13.72
CA PRO A 22 -3.75 -15.00 13.97
C PRO A 22 -2.75 -15.82 13.16
N GLU A 23 -3.15 -17.00 12.70
CA GLU A 23 -2.27 -17.85 11.90
C GLU A 23 -2.21 -17.41 10.43
N GLN A 24 -3.10 -16.53 9.99
CA GLN A 24 -3.21 -16.14 8.59
C GLN A 24 -2.40 -14.91 8.23
N TYR A 25 -1.85 -14.21 9.20
CA TYR A 25 -1.01 -13.05 8.92
C TYR A 25 0.04 -12.87 10.01
N GLU A 26 1.02 -12.04 9.70
CA GLU A 26 2.15 -11.82 10.59
C GLU A 26 2.56 -10.35 10.50
N ALA A 27 2.93 -9.76 11.63
CA ALA A 27 3.39 -8.38 11.68
C ALA A 27 4.91 -8.33 11.60
N ASN A 28 5.44 -7.28 10.99
CA ASN A 28 6.86 -7.00 10.92
C ASN A 28 7.66 -8.16 10.34
N VAL A 29 7.40 -8.45 9.05
CA VAL A 29 8.00 -9.58 8.36
C VAL A 29 9.12 -9.10 7.45
N LYS A 30 10.25 -9.80 7.49
CA LYS A 30 11.33 -9.58 6.55
C LYS A 30 11.10 -10.46 5.33
N THR A 31 10.74 -9.83 4.21
CA THR A 31 10.35 -10.56 3.01
C THR A 31 11.46 -10.72 1.98
N LYS A 32 12.57 -9.99 2.14
CA LYS A 32 13.75 -10.14 1.29
C LYS A 32 14.95 -10.58 2.10
N LYS A 33 15.71 -11.51 1.55
CA LYS A 33 16.82 -12.16 2.24
C LYS A 33 17.87 -11.20 2.76
N ASN A 34 18.21 -10.19 1.97
CA ASN A 34 19.26 -9.22 2.32
C ASN A 34 18.70 -7.86 2.72
N ALA A 35 17.39 -7.77 2.94
CA ALA A 35 16.77 -6.51 3.32
C ALA A 35 16.98 -6.22 4.81
N THR A 36 17.13 -4.94 5.12
CA THR A 36 17.16 -4.48 6.50
C THR A 36 15.79 -4.05 6.99
N GLU A 37 14.83 -3.98 6.08
CA GLU A 37 13.51 -3.46 6.37
C GLU A 37 12.46 -4.56 6.48
N PHE A 38 11.48 -4.32 7.34
CA PHE A 38 10.39 -5.25 7.59
C PHE A 38 9.11 -4.63 7.05
N VAL A 39 8.31 -5.43 6.34
CA VAL A 39 6.97 -4.97 5.97
C VAL A 39 6.09 -4.99 7.21
N GLU A 40 5.17 -4.04 7.30
CA GLU A 40 4.31 -3.91 8.49
C GLU A 40 3.49 -5.17 8.73
N PHE A 41 2.91 -5.72 7.68
CA PHE A 41 2.13 -6.95 7.76
C PHE A 41 2.32 -7.78 6.51
N ALA A 42 2.18 -9.07 6.64
CA ALA A 42 2.16 -9.99 5.51
C ALA A 42 1.08 -11.04 5.75
N ILE A 43 0.27 -11.27 4.73
CA ILE A 43 -0.73 -12.33 4.75
C ILE A 43 -0.05 -13.62 4.34
N LYS A 44 -0.30 -14.69 5.09
CA LYS A 44 0.30 -15.98 4.83
C LYS A 44 -0.59 -16.78 3.89
N LEU A 45 -0.04 -17.18 2.77
CA LEU A 45 -0.73 -18.02 1.79
C LEU A 45 -0.03 -19.37 1.69
N PRO A 46 -0.77 -20.47 1.42
CA PRO A 46 -0.12 -21.77 1.25
C PRO A 46 0.68 -21.81 -0.02
N GLY A 47 1.83 -22.51 0.02
CA GLY A 47 2.65 -22.75 -1.16
C GLY A 47 2.02 -23.78 -2.08
N LYS A 48 2.37 -23.72 -3.37
CA LYS A 48 1.75 -24.55 -4.40
C LYS A 48 2.15 -26.03 -4.34
N GLU A 49 3.39 -26.30 -4.00
CA GLU A 49 3.95 -27.65 -4.13
C GLU A 49 4.18 -28.36 -2.82
N ASN A 50 4.24 -27.61 -1.74
CA ASN A 50 4.51 -28.16 -0.43
C ASN A 50 3.63 -27.44 0.58
N ASN A 51 2.80 -28.18 1.27
CA ASN A 51 1.87 -27.64 2.25
C ASN A 51 2.55 -26.93 3.42
N ASN A 52 3.86 -27.14 3.59
CA ASN A 52 4.61 -26.51 4.67
C ASN A 52 5.24 -25.17 4.26
N ASP A 53 5.24 -24.85 2.97
CA ASP A 53 5.80 -23.59 2.50
C ASP A 53 4.76 -22.48 2.61
N THR A 54 5.18 -21.36 3.16
CA THR A 54 4.34 -20.18 3.25
C THR A 54 4.80 -19.17 2.20
N VAL A 55 3.83 -18.63 1.47
CA VAL A 55 4.08 -17.51 0.55
C VAL A 55 3.48 -16.27 1.20
N TYR A 56 4.29 -15.23 1.33
CA TYR A 56 3.87 -14.00 1.98
C TYR A 56 3.31 -13.00 0.97
N LEU A 57 2.17 -12.41 1.31
CA LEU A 57 1.62 -11.28 0.56
C LEU A 57 1.87 -10.03 1.39
N PRO A 58 2.83 -9.18 0.98
CA PRO A 58 3.14 -7.97 1.76
C PRO A 58 2.00 -6.95 1.72
N VAL A 59 1.72 -6.33 2.86
CA VAL A 59 0.72 -5.27 2.98
C VAL A 59 1.36 -4.11 3.73
N ASP A 60 1.37 -2.93 3.11
CA ASP A 60 2.00 -1.76 3.70
C ASP A 60 1.04 -0.58 3.66
N ALA A 61 0.87 0.09 4.80
CA ALA A 61 0.02 1.27 4.89
C ALA A 61 0.81 2.51 4.44
N LYS A 62 0.21 3.32 3.58
CA LYS A 62 0.79 4.59 3.12
C LYS A 62 -0.22 5.70 3.31
N PHE A 63 0.27 6.87 3.69
CA PHE A 63 -0.61 7.99 3.94
C PHE A 63 -0.07 9.23 3.22
N PRO A 64 -0.50 9.48 1.97
CA PRO A 64 -0.09 10.65 1.19
C PRO A 64 -0.88 11.90 1.60
N LYS A 65 -0.79 12.26 2.88
CA LYS A 65 -1.63 13.30 3.49
C LYS A 65 -1.38 14.67 2.88
N ASP A 66 -0.12 15.08 2.81
CA ASP A 66 0.21 16.46 2.41
C ASP A 66 -0.16 16.74 0.97
N VAL A 67 0.16 15.83 0.07
CA VAL A 67 -0.18 16.02 -1.35
C VAL A 67 -1.69 15.93 -1.58
N TYR A 68 -2.38 15.11 -0.80
CA TYR A 68 -3.83 15.02 -0.90
C TYR A 68 -4.49 16.33 -0.43
N GLU A 69 -4.03 16.89 0.69
CA GLU A 69 -4.56 18.15 1.20
C GLU A 69 -4.29 19.31 0.23
N GLN A 70 -3.11 19.35 -0.38
CA GLN A 70 -2.80 20.35 -1.40
C GLN A 70 -3.76 20.27 -2.59
N TYR A 71 -4.07 19.06 -3.02
CA TYR A 71 -5.02 18.85 -4.10
C TYR A 71 -6.43 19.32 -3.70
N GLN A 72 -6.87 18.97 -2.49
CA GLN A 72 -8.17 19.42 -1.98
C GLN A 72 -8.25 20.96 -1.91
N ASP A 73 -7.22 21.58 -1.39
CA ASP A 73 -7.19 23.06 -1.27
C ASP A 73 -7.25 23.72 -2.64
N ALA A 74 -6.54 23.17 -3.61
CA ALA A 74 -6.56 23.71 -4.98
C ALA A 74 -7.95 23.56 -5.58
N TYR A 75 -8.59 22.42 -5.35
CA TYR A 75 -9.92 22.15 -5.87
C TYR A 75 -10.96 23.09 -5.25
N GLU A 76 -10.89 23.32 -3.95
CA GLU A 76 -11.80 24.23 -3.26
C GLU A 76 -11.60 25.67 -3.69
N ALA A 77 -10.37 26.07 -3.99
CA ALA A 77 -10.06 27.41 -4.49
C ALA A 77 -10.51 27.62 -5.93
N GLY A 78 -10.82 26.54 -6.65
CA GLY A 78 -11.23 26.61 -8.05
C GLY A 78 -10.14 27.08 -8.98
N ASP A 79 -8.87 26.92 -8.61
CA ASP A 79 -7.74 27.36 -9.41
C ASP A 79 -7.29 26.22 -10.34
N ALA A 80 -7.63 26.33 -11.61
CA ALA A 80 -7.39 25.27 -12.58
C ALA A 80 -5.91 24.88 -12.69
N ALA A 81 -5.01 25.87 -12.65
CA ALA A 81 -3.59 25.59 -12.75
C ALA A 81 -3.06 24.84 -11.52
N LEU A 82 -3.51 25.25 -10.34
CA LEU A 82 -3.13 24.59 -9.11
C LEU A 82 -3.73 23.18 -9.01
N ILE A 83 -4.97 23.00 -9.47
CA ILE A 83 -5.60 21.68 -9.52
C ILE A 83 -4.76 20.73 -10.36
N GLU A 84 -4.35 21.16 -11.54
CA GLU A 84 -3.55 20.33 -12.44
C GLU A 84 -2.19 19.98 -11.82
N THR A 85 -1.50 20.97 -11.27
CA THR A 85 -0.19 20.76 -10.65
C THR A 85 -0.26 19.85 -9.45
N SER A 86 -1.23 20.11 -8.55
CA SER A 86 -1.38 19.31 -7.34
C SER A 86 -1.88 17.89 -7.64
N SER A 87 -2.72 17.74 -8.66
CA SER A 87 -3.16 16.42 -9.13
C SER A 87 -1.98 15.60 -9.61
N ARG A 88 -1.10 16.21 -10.40
CA ARG A 88 0.09 15.56 -10.91
C ARG A 88 1.03 15.16 -9.77
N GLN A 89 1.18 16.05 -8.78
CA GLN A 89 2.04 15.79 -7.63
C GLN A 89 1.49 14.63 -6.78
N LEU A 90 0.18 14.55 -6.63
CA LEU A 90 -0.45 13.43 -5.95
C LEU A 90 -0.12 12.11 -6.64
N GLU A 91 -0.25 12.06 -7.98
CA GLU A 91 0.06 10.85 -8.73
C GLU A 91 1.53 10.46 -8.63
N ILE A 92 2.43 11.44 -8.71
CA ILE A 92 3.88 11.19 -8.56
C ILE A 92 4.16 10.56 -7.19
N THR A 93 3.55 11.09 -6.14
CA THR A 93 3.74 10.58 -4.79
C THR A 93 3.23 9.15 -4.64
N ILE A 94 2.05 8.87 -5.18
CA ILE A 94 1.47 7.52 -5.14
C ILE A 94 2.36 6.53 -5.89
N LYS A 95 2.87 6.91 -7.05
CA LYS A 95 3.79 6.06 -7.82
C LYS A 95 5.06 5.75 -7.05
N LYS A 96 5.62 6.76 -6.37
CA LYS A 96 6.82 6.57 -5.54
C LYS A 96 6.56 5.62 -4.39
N MET A 97 5.41 5.75 -3.76
CA MET A 97 5.01 4.86 -2.66
C MET A 97 4.87 3.42 -3.14
N ALA A 98 4.26 3.23 -4.32
CA ALA A 98 4.11 1.90 -4.92
C ALA A 98 5.47 1.27 -5.25
N LYS A 99 6.35 2.05 -5.87
CA LYS A 99 7.70 1.61 -6.18
C LYS A 99 8.45 1.20 -4.91
N ASP A 100 8.31 2.01 -3.86
CA ASP A 100 8.95 1.74 -2.58
C ASP A 100 8.52 0.39 -2.01
N ILE A 101 7.22 0.11 -2.00
CA ILE A 101 6.70 -1.18 -1.53
C ILE A 101 7.23 -2.33 -2.38
N HIS A 102 7.17 -2.18 -3.69
CA HIS A 102 7.65 -3.20 -4.61
C HIS A 102 9.13 -3.52 -4.37
N ASP A 103 9.96 -2.48 -4.36
CA ASP A 103 11.41 -2.66 -4.27
C ASP A 103 11.84 -3.22 -2.92
N LYS A 104 11.14 -2.85 -1.85
CA LYS A 104 11.50 -3.28 -0.51
C LYS A 104 10.99 -4.66 -0.15
N TYR A 105 9.81 -5.04 -0.65
CA TYR A 105 9.10 -6.18 -0.08
C TYR A 105 8.72 -7.30 -1.02
N VAL A 106 8.65 -7.07 -2.33
CA VAL A 106 8.25 -8.11 -3.29
C VAL A 106 9.46 -8.93 -3.71
N ASP A 107 9.40 -10.24 -3.44
CA ASP A 107 10.54 -11.15 -3.70
C ASP A 107 10.04 -12.58 -3.97
N PRO A 108 9.44 -12.82 -5.15
CA PRO A 108 8.98 -14.17 -5.49
C PRO A 108 10.16 -15.15 -5.59
N PRO A 109 9.98 -16.42 -5.28
CA PRO A 109 8.74 -17.09 -4.88
C PRO A 109 8.45 -17.02 -3.37
N PHE A 110 9.33 -16.39 -2.59
CA PHE A 110 9.14 -16.26 -1.15
C PHE A 110 7.90 -15.43 -0.85
N THR A 111 7.68 -14.38 -1.63
CA THR A 111 6.43 -13.62 -1.59
C THR A 111 5.63 -13.87 -2.86
N THR A 112 4.40 -13.36 -2.87
CA THR A 112 3.63 -13.20 -4.11
C THR A 112 4.39 -12.25 -5.04
N ASP A 113 4.01 -12.23 -6.32
CA ASP A 113 4.61 -11.30 -7.27
C ASP A 113 3.99 -9.89 -7.20
N PHE A 114 3.10 -9.67 -6.25
CA PHE A 114 2.45 -8.38 -6.03
C PHE A 114 2.38 -8.08 -4.54
N ALA A 115 2.00 -6.85 -4.21
CA ALA A 115 1.81 -6.44 -2.82
C ALA A 115 0.62 -5.48 -2.72
N ILE A 116 0.16 -5.25 -1.51
CA ILE A 116 -0.99 -4.38 -1.24
C ILE A 116 -0.51 -3.08 -0.62
N MET A 117 -0.98 -1.96 -1.18
CA MET A 117 -0.83 -0.64 -0.59
C MET A 117 -2.15 -0.28 0.07
N PHE A 118 -2.16 -0.20 1.39
CA PHE A 118 -3.35 0.16 2.15
C PHE A 118 -3.38 1.67 2.39
N LEU A 119 -4.43 2.33 1.93
CA LEU A 119 -4.66 3.75 2.17
C LEU A 119 -5.68 3.87 3.30
N PRO A 120 -5.30 4.41 4.46
CA PRO A 120 -6.13 4.30 5.68
C PRO A 120 -7.35 5.21 5.72
N PHE A 121 -7.52 6.09 4.74
CA PHE A 121 -8.66 7.00 4.69
C PHE A 121 -9.47 6.78 3.44
N GLU A 122 -10.78 6.63 3.62
CA GLU A 122 -11.69 6.32 2.51
C GLU A 122 -11.67 7.39 1.43
N ASN A 123 -11.59 8.68 1.81
CA ASN A 123 -11.59 9.77 0.84
C ASN A 123 -10.32 9.77 -0.02
N ILE A 124 -9.17 9.43 0.55
CA ILE A 124 -7.92 9.34 -0.22
C ILE A 124 -7.97 8.11 -1.13
N TYR A 125 -8.45 7.00 -0.61
CA TYR A 125 -8.63 5.78 -1.40
C TYR A 125 -9.55 6.04 -2.59
N ALA A 126 -10.70 6.68 -2.35
CA ALA A 126 -11.65 6.99 -3.41
C ALA A 126 -11.03 7.88 -4.49
N GLU A 127 -10.23 8.87 -4.08
CA GLU A 127 -9.57 9.76 -5.04
C GLU A 127 -8.57 9.01 -5.90
N VAL A 128 -7.81 8.09 -5.31
CA VAL A 128 -6.82 7.29 -6.05
C VAL A 128 -7.51 6.31 -6.99
N ILE A 129 -8.53 5.60 -6.50
CA ILE A 129 -9.15 4.52 -7.27
C ILE A 129 -9.93 5.03 -8.49
N ARG A 130 -10.44 6.27 -8.44
CA ARG A 130 -11.13 6.84 -9.59
C ARG A 130 -10.18 7.23 -10.72
N ARG A 131 -8.86 7.25 -10.47
CA ARG A 131 -7.84 7.53 -11.48
C ARG A 131 -7.44 6.22 -12.14
N THR A 132 -8.26 5.77 -13.08
CA THR A 132 -8.13 4.45 -13.68
C THR A 132 -6.74 4.20 -14.28
N ALA A 133 -6.21 5.18 -15.01
CA ALA A 133 -4.89 5.03 -15.64
C ALA A 133 -3.78 4.88 -14.58
N LEU A 134 -3.90 5.59 -13.47
CA LEU A 134 -2.94 5.48 -12.38
C LEU A 134 -2.99 4.07 -11.76
N VAL A 135 -4.19 3.58 -11.44
CA VAL A 135 -4.36 2.26 -10.85
C VAL A 135 -3.79 1.17 -11.76
N GLU A 136 -4.07 1.25 -13.05
CA GLU A 136 -3.53 0.30 -14.03
C GLU A 136 -2.00 0.34 -14.07
N MET A 137 -1.42 1.52 -14.02
CA MET A 137 0.03 1.68 -14.02
C MET A 137 0.67 1.07 -12.78
N LEU A 138 0.06 1.28 -11.60
CA LEU A 138 0.57 0.70 -10.35
C LEU A 138 0.60 -0.82 -10.42
N GLN A 139 -0.44 -1.42 -11.00
CA GLN A 139 -0.51 -2.87 -11.16
C GLN A 139 0.49 -3.37 -12.19
N LYS A 140 0.60 -2.69 -13.32
CA LYS A 140 1.44 -3.12 -14.42
C LYS A 140 2.92 -2.95 -14.13
N ASP A 141 3.31 -1.76 -13.67
CA ASP A 141 4.72 -1.41 -13.51
C ASP A 141 5.30 -1.89 -12.19
N TRP A 142 4.51 -1.85 -11.12
CA TRP A 142 5.02 -2.13 -9.78
C TRP A 142 4.30 -3.30 -9.09
N LYS A 143 3.30 -3.89 -9.74
CA LYS A 143 2.53 -5.00 -9.17
C LYS A 143 1.93 -4.63 -7.82
N ILE A 144 1.39 -3.44 -7.72
CA ILE A 144 0.78 -2.94 -6.49
C ILE A 144 -0.73 -2.85 -6.65
N VAL A 145 -1.45 -3.44 -5.70
CA VAL A 145 -2.91 -3.36 -5.60
C VAL A 145 -3.25 -2.39 -4.48
N VAL A 146 -4.09 -1.40 -4.78
CA VAL A 146 -4.48 -0.39 -3.81
C VAL A 146 -5.75 -0.82 -3.10
N THR A 147 -5.77 -0.72 -1.78
CA THR A 147 -6.95 -1.02 -0.97
C THR A 147 -7.21 0.14 -0.01
N GLY A 148 -8.44 0.21 0.48
CA GLY A 148 -8.86 1.19 1.49
C GLY A 148 -9.56 0.50 2.64
N PRO A 149 -10.11 1.30 3.61
CA PRO A 149 -10.70 0.71 4.82
C PRO A 149 -11.89 -0.20 4.57
N THR A 150 -12.60 -0.01 3.45
CA THR A 150 -13.81 -0.80 3.14
C THR A 150 -13.60 -1.77 1.98
N THR A 151 -12.39 -1.94 1.52
CA THR A 151 -12.11 -2.81 0.36
C THR A 151 -11.74 -4.23 0.78
#